data_5e4a591afa6af72bc6b950e23bdf1bfb
#
_entry.id   5e4a591afa6af72bc6b950e23bdf1bfb
#
_cell.length_a   1.000
_cell.length_b   1.000
_cell.length_c   1.000
_cell.angle_alpha   90.00
_cell.angle_beta   90.00
_cell.angle_gamma   90.00
#
_symmetry.space_group_name_H-M   'P 1'
#
loop_
_entity.id
_entity.type
_entity.pdbx_description
1 polymer ?
#
loop_
_entity_poly.entity_id
_entity_poly.type
_entity_poly.pdbx_seq_one_letter_code
_entity_poly.pdbx_strand_id
1 'polypeptide(L)'
;MATRLAYRDVPNISYELVDLLGEVGIYTVEDLQAVGGKEAFLKIRHKIKERPFHTLCSLVATCSWQYKNQLDQKTRQELRFFFEEVEAQDKAAAEAAAKTEA
;
A
#
# COMPACT_ATOMS: atom_id res chain seq x y z
N MET A 1 -8.13 22.70 -0.13
CA MET A 1 -7.33 22.28 -1.29
C MET A 1 -6.74 20.90 -1.07
N ALA A 2 -6.64 20.11 -2.14
CA ALA A 2 -6.07 18.79 -2.04
C ALA A 2 -4.54 18.84 -1.88
N THR A 3 -4.00 17.97 -1.04
CA THR A 3 -2.56 17.87 -0.80
C THR A 3 -1.98 16.79 -1.70
N ARG A 4 -1.11 17.17 -2.63
CA ARG A 4 -0.48 16.21 -3.54
C ARG A 4 0.47 15.29 -2.79
N LEU A 5 0.48 14.02 -3.17
CA LEU A 5 1.37 13.02 -2.57
C LEU A 5 2.85 13.37 -2.76
N ALA A 6 3.18 14.08 -3.83
CA ALA A 6 4.55 14.52 -4.08
C ALA A 6 4.99 15.70 -3.21
N TYR A 7 4.07 16.27 -2.40
CA TYR A 7 4.40 17.38 -1.52
C TYR A 7 5.34 16.91 -0.41
N ARG A 8 6.40 17.67 -0.19
CA ARG A 8 7.48 17.26 0.72
C ARG A 8 7.08 17.05 2.18
N ASP A 9 5.96 17.65 2.61
CA ASP A 9 5.47 17.52 3.99
C ASP A 9 4.58 16.28 4.18
N VAL A 10 4.28 15.56 3.10
CA VAL A 10 3.53 14.30 3.19
C VAL A 10 4.48 13.21 3.69
N PRO A 11 4.17 12.56 4.84
CA PRO A 11 5.07 11.56 5.40
C PRO A 11 5.05 10.23 4.60
N ASN A 12 6.19 9.52 4.62
CA ASN A 12 6.30 8.13 4.17
C ASN A 12 6.15 7.89 2.67
N ILE A 13 6.08 8.91 1.84
CA ILE A 13 5.84 8.75 0.40
C ILE A 13 7.13 9.03 -0.36
N SER A 14 7.63 8.01 -1.07
CA SER A 14 8.77 8.14 -1.98
C SER A 14 8.30 8.50 -3.39
N TYR A 15 9.22 8.92 -4.24
CA TYR A 15 8.89 9.22 -5.63
C TYR A 15 8.36 7.99 -6.37
N GLU A 16 8.93 6.81 -6.11
CA GLU A 16 8.42 5.57 -6.69
C GLU A 16 6.98 5.32 -6.30
N LEU A 17 6.66 5.54 -5.03
CA LEU A 17 5.31 5.34 -4.53
C LEU A 17 4.33 6.34 -5.15
N VAL A 18 4.76 7.60 -5.33
CA VAL A 18 3.96 8.61 -6.03
C VAL A 18 3.61 8.12 -7.44
N ASP A 19 4.60 7.61 -8.16
CA ASP A 19 4.39 7.13 -9.53
C ASP A 19 3.43 5.94 -9.56
N LEU A 20 3.61 4.97 -8.67
CA LEU A 20 2.73 3.80 -8.61
C LEU A 20 1.29 4.18 -8.28
N LEU A 21 1.10 5.07 -7.33
CA LEU A 21 -0.23 5.53 -6.95
C LEU A 21 -0.88 6.34 -8.07
N GLY A 22 -0.08 7.14 -8.78
CA GLY A 22 -0.57 7.90 -9.93
C GLY A 22 -1.10 7.00 -11.04
N GLU A 23 -0.51 5.83 -11.25
CA GLU A 23 -0.96 4.87 -12.26
C GLU A 23 -2.37 4.35 -11.97
N VAL A 24 -2.80 4.36 -10.71
CA VAL A 24 -4.15 3.92 -10.32
C VAL A 24 -5.06 5.09 -9.95
N GLY A 25 -4.68 6.31 -10.31
CA GLY A 25 -5.52 7.49 -10.15
C GLY A 25 -5.48 8.13 -8.77
N ILE A 26 -4.48 7.80 -7.96
CA ILE A 26 -4.31 8.38 -6.62
C ILE A 26 -3.20 9.42 -6.68
N TYR A 27 -3.57 10.70 -6.65
CA TYR A 27 -2.64 11.82 -6.80
C TYR A 27 -2.49 12.66 -5.55
N THR A 28 -3.46 12.59 -4.64
CA THR A 28 -3.48 13.43 -3.43
C THR A 28 -3.67 12.57 -2.19
N VAL A 29 -3.37 13.16 -1.01
CA VAL A 29 -3.63 12.48 0.26
C VAL A 29 -5.12 12.22 0.41
N GLU A 30 -5.95 13.15 -0.01
CA GLU A 30 -7.40 13.01 0.05
C GLU A 30 -7.89 11.85 -0.82
N ASP A 31 -7.29 11.66 -2.01
CA ASP A 31 -7.58 10.50 -2.85
C ASP A 31 -7.21 9.22 -2.13
N LEU A 32 -6.04 9.19 -1.50
CA LEU A 32 -5.58 8.03 -0.76
C LEU A 32 -6.50 7.73 0.42
N GLN A 33 -6.92 8.75 1.16
CA GLN A 33 -7.84 8.59 2.28
C GLN A 33 -9.21 8.05 1.82
N ALA A 34 -9.68 8.48 0.67
CA ALA A 34 -10.95 8.03 0.11
C ALA A 34 -10.89 6.55 -0.26
N VAL A 35 -9.78 6.10 -0.82
CA VAL A 35 -9.57 4.69 -1.21
C VAL A 35 -9.21 3.84 0.02
N GLY A 36 -8.39 4.39 0.90
CA GLY A 36 -7.85 3.69 2.06
C GLY A 36 -6.49 3.06 1.76
N GLY A 37 -5.64 3.01 2.78
CA GLY A 37 -4.28 2.49 2.62
C GLY A 37 -4.24 1.04 2.18
N LYS A 38 -5.09 0.19 2.73
CA LYS A 38 -5.15 -1.22 2.37
C LYS A 38 -5.59 -1.43 0.92
N GLU A 39 -6.63 -0.73 0.48
CA GLU A 39 -7.10 -0.82 -0.90
C GLU A 39 -6.08 -0.27 -1.89
N ALA A 40 -5.43 0.83 -1.54
CA ALA A 40 -4.37 1.38 -2.38
C ALA A 40 -3.22 0.36 -2.53
N PHE A 41 -2.84 -0.30 -1.45
CA PHE A 41 -1.84 -1.36 -1.49
C PHE A 41 -2.26 -2.49 -2.44
N LEU A 42 -3.51 -2.94 -2.35
CA LEU A 42 -4.02 -4.00 -3.23
C LEU A 42 -3.93 -3.60 -4.70
N LYS A 43 -4.14 -2.33 -5.02
CA LYS A 43 -4.08 -1.85 -6.40
C LYS A 43 -2.68 -1.83 -6.98
N ILE A 44 -1.66 -1.64 -6.14
CA ILE A 44 -0.28 -1.47 -6.62
C ILE A 44 0.65 -2.61 -6.21
N ARG A 45 0.18 -3.59 -5.43
CA ARG A 45 1.03 -4.60 -4.80
C ARG A 45 1.92 -5.39 -5.77
N HIS A 46 1.43 -5.65 -6.96
CA HIS A 46 2.19 -6.42 -7.96
C HIS A 46 3.33 -5.63 -8.60
N LYS A 47 3.35 -4.32 -8.42
CA LYS A 47 4.37 -3.43 -8.97
C LYS A 47 5.41 -3.02 -7.94
N ILE A 48 5.21 -3.39 -6.69
CA ILE A 48 6.15 -3.09 -5.61
C ILE A 48 7.30 -4.09 -5.67
N LYS A 49 8.51 -3.58 -5.87
CA LYS A 49 9.70 -4.42 -6.05
C LYS A 49 10.41 -4.76 -4.75
N GLU A 50 10.36 -3.87 -3.78
CA GLU A 50 11.06 -4.04 -2.52
C GLU A 50 10.17 -3.69 -1.33
N ARG A 51 10.34 -4.43 -0.25
CA ARG A 51 9.72 -4.17 1.04
C ARG A 51 8.20 -3.88 0.97
N PRO A 52 7.40 -4.80 0.43
CA PRO A 52 5.98 -4.54 0.27
C PRO A 52 5.26 -4.26 1.60
N PHE A 53 5.66 -4.91 2.69
CA PHE A 53 5.06 -4.64 3.99
C PHE A 53 5.31 -3.21 4.46
N HIS A 54 6.51 -2.70 4.24
CA HIS A 54 6.82 -1.30 4.57
C HIS A 54 5.96 -0.34 3.76
N THR A 55 5.72 -0.65 2.49
CA THR A 55 4.85 0.16 1.64
C THR A 55 3.42 0.18 2.18
N LEU A 56 2.90 -0.97 2.60
CA LEU A 56 1.58 -1.05 3.21
C LEU A 56 1.50 -0.15 4.45
N CYS A 57 2.48 -0.25 5.35
CA CYS A 57 2.54 0.59 6.53
C CYS A 57 2.62 2.07 6.18
N SER A 58 3.40 2.42 5.17
CA SER A 58 3.52 3.81 4.70
C SER A 58 2.19 4.36 4.21
N LEU A 59 1.45 3.57 3.43
CA LEU A 59 0.16 3.99 2.91
C LEU A 59 -0.85 4.22 4.03
N VAL A 60 -0.93 3.30 4.98
CA VAL A 60 -1.85 3.41 6.11
C VAL A 60 -1.49 4.59 7.00
N ALA A 61 -0.20 4.77 7.29
CA ALA A 61 0.27 5.87 8.11
C ALA A 61 -0.01 7.23 7.45
N THR A 62 0.19 7.33 6.14
CA THR A 62 -0.07 8.56 5.40
C THR A 62 -1.54 8.96 5.45
N CYS A 63 -2.45 7.98 5.40
CA CYS A 63 -3.88 8.25 5.53
C CYS A 63 -4.22 8.95 6.86
N SER A 64 -3.42 8.70 7.89
CA SER A 64 -3.61 9.29 9.23
C SER A 64 -2.65 10.44 9.51
N TRP A 65 -1.87 10.89 8.51
CA TRP A 65 -0.85 11.92 8.67
C TRP A 65 0.18 11.57 9.75
N GLN A 66 0.50 10.28 9.90
CA GLN A 66 1.50 9.78 10.83
C GLN A 66 2.71 9.25 10.07
N TYR A 67 3.86 9.23 10.72
CA TYR A 67 5.00 8.48 10.22
C TYR A 67 4.75 6.99 10.48
N LYS A 68 5.29 6.12 9.62
CA LYS A 68 5.06 4.67 9.77
C LYS A 68 5.56 4.11 11.09
N ASN A 69 6.57 4.74 11.70
CA ASN A 69 7.06 4.32 13.01
C ASN A 69 6.16 4.78 14.17
N GLN A 70 5.17 5.61 13.89
CA GLN A 70 4.19 6.06 14.88
C GLN A 70 2.98 5.13 14.97
N LEU A 71 2.87 4.17 14.06
CA LEU A 71 1.79 3.18 14.11
C LEU A 71 1.95 2.34 15.38
N ASP A 72 0.86 2.13 16.10
CA ASP A 72 0.90 1.34 17.32
C ASP A 72 1.07 -0.16 17.00
N GLN A 73 1.40 -0.94 18.02
CA GLN A 73 1.66 -2.36 17.85
C GLN A 73 0.42 -3.10 17.35
N LYS A 74 -0.74 -2.75 17.84
CA LYS A 74 -2.00 -3.37 17.42
C LYS A 74 -2.26 -3.15 15.94
N THR A 75 -2.10 -1.92 15.47
CA THR A 75 -2.27 -1.59 14.05
C THR A 75 -1.26 -2.35 13.20
N ARG A 76 0.00 -2.41 13.63
CA ARG A 76 1.03 -3.16 12.89
C ARG A 76 0.70 -4.64 12.80
N GLN A 77 0.19 -5.24 13.86
CA GLN A 77 -0.21 -6.64 13.86
C GLN A 77 -1.37 -6.88 12.89
N GLU A 78 -2.37 -6.00 12.90
CA GLU A 78 -3.49 -6.08 11.96
C GLU A 78 -3.02 -5.99 10.52
N LEU A 79 -2.08 -5.09 10.24
CA LEU A 79 -1.51 -4.94 8.91
C LEU A 79 -0.70 -6.17 8.50
N ARG A 80 0.00 -6.79 9.45
CA ARG A 80 0.76 -8.01 9.17
C ARG A 80 -0.17 -9.17 8.82
N PHE A 81 -1.26 -9.34 9.55
CA PHE A 81 -2.27 -10.35 9.21
C PHE A 81 -2.86 -10.10 7.83
N PHE A 82 -3.20 -8.86 7.54
CA PHE A 82 -3.72 -8.49 6.23
C PHE A 82 -2.71 -8.80 5.13
N PHE A 83 -1.45 -8.43 5.34
CA PHE A 83 -0.37 -8.67 4.39
C PHE A 83 -0.16 -10.16 4.13
N GLU A 84 -0.14 -10.96 5.18
CA GLU A 84 0.03 -12.42 5.08
C GLU A 84 -1.13 -13.07 4.32
N GLU A 85 -2.35 -12.61 4.57
CA GLU A 85 -3.52 -13.08 3.82
C GLU A 85 -3.42 -12.76 2.33
N VAL A 86 -3.01 -11.54 2.01
CA VAL A 86 -2.85 -11.11 0.61
C VAL A 86 -1.78 -11.95 -0.07
N GLU A 87 -0.63 -12.17 0.58
CA GLU A 87 0.42 -13.01 0.02
C GLU A 87 -0.05 -14.45 -0.19
N ALA A 88 -0.80 -15.01 0.75
CA ALA A 88 -1.33 -16.36 0.64
C ALA A 88 -2.30 -16.46 -0.52
N GLN A 89 -3.17 -15.48 -0.71
CA GLN A 89 -4.11 -15.45 -1.82
C GLN A 89 -3.39 -15.31 -3.16
N ASP A 90 -2.38 -14.45 -3.24
CA ASP A 90 -1.60 -14.26 -4.46
C ASP A 90 -0.83 -15.54 -4.82
N LYS A 91 -0.26 -16.22 -3.83
CA LYS A 91 0.44 -17.49 -4.03
C LYS A 91 -0.52 -18.57 -4.52
N ALA A 92 -1.69 -18.68 -3.91
CA ALA A 92 -2.70 -19.66 -4.30
C ALA A 92 -3.19 -19.40 -5.73
N ALA A 93 -3.39 -18.15 -6.11
CA ALA A 93 -3.79 -17.78 -7.47
C ALA A 93 -2.70 -18.15 -8.48
N ALA A 94 -1.43 -17.90 -8.14
CA ALA A 94 -0.31 -18.26 -9.01
C ALA A 94 -0.20 -19.77 -9.19
N GLU A 95 -0.38 -20.56 -8.13
CA GLU A 95 -0.37 -22.01 -8.17
C GLU A 95 -1.53 -22.54 -9.01
N ALA A 96 -2.73 -21.97 -8.85
CA ALA A 96 -3.91 -22.38 -9.63
C ALA A 96 -3.70 -22.06 -11.11
N ALA A 97 -3.12 -20.91 -11.45
CA ALA A 97 -2.83 -20.55 -12.84
C ALA A 97 -1.79 -21.49 -13.44
N ALA A 98 -0.76 -21.87 -12.69
CA ALA A 98 0.25 -22.82 -13.14
C ALA A 98 -0.35 -24.19 -13.42
N LYS A 99 -1.28 -24.65 -12.58
CA LYS A 99 -1.96 -25.93 -12.79
C LYS A 99 -2.87 -25.91 -14.02
N THR A 100 -3.47 -24.77 -14.31
CA THR A 100 -4.38 -24.61 -15.45
C THR A 100 -3.63 -24.68 -16.78
N GLU A 101 -2.39 -24.24 -16.80
CA GLU A 101 -1.56 -24.24 -18.02
C GLU A 101 -0.97 -25.63 -18.36
N ALA A 102 -1.02 -26.54 -17.45
CA ALA A 102 -0.45 -27.87 -17.64
C ALA A 102 -1.34 -28.81 -18.55
#